data_6494c281aec865dad5c27b68449dfc7b
#
_entry.id   6494c281aec865dad5c27b68449dfc7b
#
_cell.length_a   1.000
_cell.length_b   1.000
_cell.length_c   1.000
_cell.angle_alpha   90.00
_cell.angle_beta   90.00
_cell.angle_gamma   90.00
#
_symmetry.space_group_name_H-M   'P 1'
#
loop_
_entity.id
_entity.type
_entity.pdbx_description
1 polymer ?
#
loop_
_entity_poly.entity_id
_entity_poly.type
_entity_poly.pdbx_seq_one_letter_code
_entity_poly.pdbx_strand_id
1 'polypeptide(L)'
;MDLKKSPLAPKNFPRMPGVTGVSSSTSLSGLKYKGRPDLLLVKLKSNTSVAGVLTKTSVPGCPVTWCKDKLQKGKAQALFVNSGNANVFTGSEGQTAVKEIAKAVSAALKCPTSSVFMASTGVIGEKLNYKKIITKIPKMSENLKEGNWNKAATAITTTDTFPKGASEVALIGNKKIQITGIAKGSGMIAPDMATMLSFIFTDANIPSNILQTLLSRNVQNTFNAITVDSDASTSDTVLLFATGAAKSIAPTSADDPVLKDFELGLQSVMLNLAKQIVCDGEGAQKLIQVNVTGANSKKSARKIGLAIANSPLVKTAIAGGDANWGRVVMAVGKSGEKANPDKISVCFGKTTIAEKGAVVEGYDEAP
;
A
#
# COMPACT_ATOMS: atom_id res chain seq x y z
N MET A 1 17.09 -0.07 -17.91
CA MET A 1 17.47 -1.41 -17.41
C MET A 1 16.18 -2.22 -17.36
N ASP A 2 16.15 -3.35 -18.04
CA ASP A 2 15.06 -4.32 -17.85
C ASP A 2 15.29 -4.98 -16.49
N LEU A 3 14.43 -4.65 -15.52
CA LEU A 3 14.48 -5.24 -14.19
C LEU A 3 14.09 -6.73 -14.30
N LYS A 4 14.96 -7.61 -13.81
CA LYS A 4 14.63 -9.04 -13.74
C LYS A 4 13.43 -9.23 -12.80
N LYS A 5 12.40 -9.93 -13.26
CA LYS A 5 11.20 -10.22 -12.46
C LYS A 5 11.59 -10.95 -11.16
N SER A 6 11.01 -10.53 -10.04
CA SER A 6 11.24 -11.17 -8.74
C SER A 6 10.94 -12.68 -8.80
N PRO A 7 11.77 -13.54 -8.23
CA PRO A 7 11.49 -14.98 -8.16
C PRO A 7 10.25 -15.30 -7.30
N LEU A 8 9.83 -14.37 -6.47
CA LEU A 8 8.64 -14.49 -5.62
C LEU A 8 7.37 -13.90 -6.27
N ALA A 9 7.47 -13.42 -7.51
CA ALA A 9 6.35 -12.85 -8.23
C ALA A 9 5.28 -13.91 -8.52
N PRO A 10 4.00 -13.55 -8.46
CA PRO A 10 2.92 -14.45 -8.90
C PRO A 10 3.07 -14.76 -10.39
N LYS A 11 2.58 -15.95 -10.79
CA LYS A 11 2.61 -16.37 -12.20
C LYS A 11 1.87 -15.36 -13.09
N ASN A 12 0.70 -14.91 -12.68
CA ASN A 12 -0.16 -14.01 -13.43
C ASN A 12 -0.72 -12.91 -12.53
N PHE A 13 -1.07 -11.77 -13.13
CA PHE A 13 -1.89 -10.77 -12.47
C PHE A 13 -3.28 -11.36 -12.18
N PRO A 14 -3.87 -11.17 -10.98
CA PRO A 14 -5.15 -11.77 -10.63
C PRO A 14 -6.28 -11.24 -11.51
N ARG A 15 -7.28 -12.08 -11.77
CA ARG A 15 -8.52 -11.64 -12.41
C ARG A 15 -9.32 -10.82 -11.40
N MET A 16 -9.51 -9.54 -11.69
CA MET A 16 -10.17 -8.59 -10.80
C MET A 16 -11.42 -8.01 -11.48
N PRO A 17 -12.61 -8.21 -10.92
CA PRO A 17 -13.84 -7.61 -11.43
C PRO A 17 -13.82 -6.08 -11.37
N GLY A 18 -14.63 -5.43 -12.20
CA GLY A 18 -14.92 -4.01 -12.08
C GLY A 18 -15.60 -3.68 -10.75
N VAL A 19 -15.45 -2.46 -10.28
CA VAL A 19 -16.17 -1.93 -9.12
C VAL A 19 -17.18 -0.90 -9.64
N THR A 20 -18.45 -1.10 -9.37
CA THR A 20 -19.50 -0.24 -9.87
C THR A 20 -19.30 1.22 -9.43
N GLY A 21 -19.28 2.12 -10.40
CA GLY A 21 -19.02 3.54 -10.17
C GLY A 21 -17.55 3.93 -10.17
N VAL A 22 -16.66 3.02 -10.61
CA VAL A 22 -15.22 3.27 -10.79
C VAL A 22 -14.83 2.98 -12.23
N SER A 23 -14.25 3.96 -12.91
CA SER A 23 -13.65 3.77 -14.24
C SER A 23 -12.26 4.39 -14.28
N SER A 24 -11.35 3.81 -15.05
CA SER A 24 -9.96 4.26 -15.13
C SER A 24 -9.45 4.32 -16.56
N SER A 25 -8.47 5.17 -16.77
CA SER A 25 -7.67 5.20 -17.99
C SER A 25 -6.21 5.45 -17.65
N THR A 26 -5.32 5.00 -18.52
CA THR A 26 -3.88 5.19 -18.38
C THR A 26 -3.31 5.86 -19.61
N SER A 27 -2.21 6.58 -19.45
CA SER A 27 -1.52 7.22 -20.57
C SER A 27 -0.01 7.16 -20.38
N LEU A 28 0.71 7.28 -21.47
CA LEU A 28 2.15 7.48 -21.51
C LEU A 28 2.42 8.98 -21.55
N SER A 29 3.03 9.54 -20.51
CA SER A 29 3.48 10.93 -20.53
C SER A 29 4.79 11.11 -21.28
N GLY A 30 5.64 10.07 -21.23
CA GLY A 30 7.00 10.13 -21.75
C GLY A 30 7.90 11.08 -20.95
N LEU A 31 7.62 11.31 -19.68
CA LEU A 31 8.47 12.07 -18.77
C LEU A 31 9.72 11.28 -18.37
N LYS A 32 9.54 10.06 -17.92
CA LYS A 32 10.63 9.20 -17.43
C LYS A 32 10.70 7.89 -18.20
N TYR A 33 9.55 7.24 -18.41
CA TYR A 33 9.51 5.90 -19.01
C TYR A 33 9.17 5.95 -20.49
N LYS A 34 9.77 5.01 -21.25
CA LYS A 34 9.46 4.75 -22.67
C LYS A 34 8.71 3.42 -22.77
N GLY A 35 7.63 3.37 -23.55
CA GLY A 35 6.92 2.12 -23.87
C GLY A 35 5.94 1.60 -22.81
N ARG A 36 5.82 2.22 -21.63
CA ARG A 36 4.82 1.84 -20.62
C ARG A 36 4.04 3.06 -20.09
N PRO A 37 2.77 2.87 -19.66
CA PRO A 37 1.99 3.95 -19.06
C PRO A 37 2.63 4.39 -17.74
N ASP A 38 2.54 5.68 -17.46
CA ASP A 38 3.06 6.34 -16.26
C ASP A 38 2.07 7.37 -15.68
N LEU A 39 0.89 7.48 -16.28
CA LEU A 39 -0.24 8.26 -15.80
C LEU A 39 -1.46 7.36 -15.60
N LEU A 40 -2.14 7.53 -14.47
CA LEU A 40 -3.43 6.90 -14.15
C LEU A 40 -4.45 7.99 -13.81
N LEU A 41 -5.60 7.97 -14.46
CA LEU A 41 -6.79 8.73 -14.12
C LEU A 41 -7.89 7.77 -13.71
N VAL A 42 -8.47 7.97 -12.53
CA VAL A 42 -9.66 7.25 -12.06
C VAL A 42 -10.78 8.25 -11.88
N LYS A 43 -11.93 7.96 -12.49
CA LYS A 43 -13.20 8.65 -12.25
C LYS A 43 -14.04 7.83 -11.29
N LEU A 44 -14.60 8.50 -10.30
CA LEU A 44 -15.46 7.93 -9.27
C LEU A 44 -16.87 8.50 -9.40
N LYS A 45 -17.87 7.71 -9.02
CA LYS A 45 -19.25 8.17 -8.91
C LYS A 45 -19.33 9.40 -7.99
N SER A 46 -20.22 10.32 -8.27
CA SER A 46 -20.47 11.47 -7.40
C SER A 46 -20.80 11.01 -5.96
N ASN A 47 -20.39 11.80 -4.98
CA ASN A 47 -20.55 11.49 -3.55
C ASN A 47 -19.81 10.24 -3.04
N THR A 48 -18.84 9.69 -3.78
CA THR A 48 -17.97 8.62 -3.29
C THR A 48 -17.32 9.04 -1.97
N SER A 49 -17.48 8.21 -0.94
CA SER A 49 -16.77 8.40 0.34
C SER A 49 -15.31 8.04 0.18
N VAL A 50 -14.42 8.78 0.86
CA VAL A 50 -12.98 8.50 0.85
C VAL A 50 -12.41 8.51 2.25
N ALA A 51 -11.51 7.57 2.51
CA ALA A 51 -10.63 7.52 3.67
C ALA A 51 -9.17 7.43 3.19
N GLY A 52 -8.24 7.90 4.02
CA GLY A 52 -6.83 7.87 3.64
C GLY A 52 -5.90 7.76 4.83
N VAL A 53 -4.78 7.07 4.62
CA VAL A 53 -3.63 7.08 5.51
C VAL A 53 -2.42 7.49 4.69
N LEU A 54 -1.71 8.49 5.19
CA LEU A 54 -0.61 9.17 4.49
C LEU A 54 0.68 9.06 5.29
N THR A 55 1.82 9.20 4.63
CA THR A 55 3.13 9.23 5.29
C THR A 55 3.18 10.27 6.41
N LYS A 56 3.90 9.95 7.46
CA LYS A 56 4.16 10.83 8.61
C LYS A 56 5.49 11.57 8.53
N THR A 57 6.18 11.45 7.39
CA THR A 57 7.46 12.13 7.19
C THR A 57 7.36 13.64 7.42
N SER A 58 8.44 14.25 7.89
CA SER A 58 8.56 15.71 8.01
C SER A 58 8.76 16.42 6.67
N VAL A 59 9.05 15.65 5.58
CA VAL A 59 9.24 16.17 4.22
C VAL A 59 8.27 15.49 3.24
N PRO A 60 6.95 15.73 3.38
CA PRO A 60 5.95 15.11 2.51
C PRO A 60 5.97 15.69 1.11
N GLY A 61 5.66 14.86 0.12
CA GLY A 61 5.43 15.30 -1.25
C GLY A 61 4.24 16.24 -1.38
N CYS A 62 4.26 17.11 -2.38
CA CYS A 62 3.17 18.06 -2.64
C CYS A 62 1.80 17.37 -2.83
N PRO A 63 1.69 16.17 -3.49
CA PRO A 63 0.44 15.43 -3.57
C PRO A 63 -0.07 14.92 -2.20
N VAL A 64 0.83 14.55 -1.29
CA VAL A 64 0.47 14.12 0.08
C VAL A 64 -0.17 15.26 0.85
N THR A 65 0.47 16.43 0.84
CA THR A 65 -0.07 17.65 1.46
C THR A 65 -1.44 18.02 0.87
N TRP A 66 -1.57 17.94 -0.46
CA TRP A 66 -2.85 18.14 -1.16
C TRP A 66 -3.93 17.18 -0.68
N CYS A 67 -3.65 15.88 -0.60
CA CYS A 67 -4.62 14.87 -0.15
C CYS A 67 -5.01 15.07 1.32
N LYS A 68 -4.07 15.43 2.19
CA LYS A 68 -4.33 15.68 3.62
C LYS A 68 -5.44 16.72 3.81
N ASP A 69 -5.39 17.80 3.06
CA ASP A 69 -6.42 18.86 3.11
C ASP A 69 -7.78 18.39 2.56
N LYS A 70 -7.78 17.52 1.53
CA LYS A 70 -9.02 17.06 0.89
C LYS A 70 -9.71 15.94 1.67
N LEU A 71 -8.95 15.11 2.39
CA LEU A 71 -9.50 14.04 3.22
C LEU A 71 -10.48 14.54 4.29
N GLN A 72 -10.32 15.77 4.78
CA GLN A 72 -11.23 16.38 5.76
C GLN A 72 -12.69 16.45 5.26
N LYS A 73 -12.90 16.54 3.95
CA LYS A 73 -14.25 16.57 3.34
C LYS A 73 -14.86 15.18 3.18
N GLY A 74 -14.07 14.12 3.27
CA GLY A 74 -14.51 12.73 3.16
C GLY A 74 -15.18 12.36 1.83
N LYS A 75 -15.02 13.16 0.75
CA LYS A 75 -15.66 12.95 -0.56
C LYS A 75 -14.66 13.06 -1.69
N ALA A 76 -14.77 12.13 -2.67
CA ALA A 76 -13.92 12.08 -3.85
C ALA A 76 -14.75 11.86 -5.12
N GLN A 77 -14.25 12.39 -6.25
CA GLN A 77 -14.79 12.12 -7.59
C GLN A 77 -13.69 11.77 -8.60
N ALA A 78 -12.43 12.01 -8.26
CA ALA A 78 -11.29 11.66 -9.11
C ALA A 78 -10.06 11.30 -8.28
N LEU A 79 -9.24 10.41 -8.85
CA LEU A 79 -7.86 10.17 -8.43
C LEU A 79 -6.97 10.31 -9.68
N PHE A 80 -5.89 11.07 -9.57
CA PHE A 80 -4.87 11.17 -10.59
C PHE A 80 -3.51 10.77 -10.01
N VAL A 81 -2.78 9.90 -10.72
CA VAL A 81 -1.47 9.42 -10.28
C VAL A 81 -0.47 9.56 -11.41
N ASN A 82 0.74 10.04 -11.10
CA ASN A 82 1.88 9.93 -11.98
C ASN A 82 3.00 9.11 -11.33
N SER A 83 3.69 8.30 -12.13
CA SER A 83 4.91 7.61 -11.74
C SER A 83 6.14 8.17 -12.47
N GLY A 84 7.34 7.93 -11.89
CA GLY A 84 8.63 8.39 -12.41
C GLY A 84 9.14 9.70 -11.81
N ASN A 85 8.28 10.50 -11.18
CA ASN A 85 8.62 11.72 -10.46
C ASN A 85 7.74 11.82 -9.21
N ALA A 86 8.33 11.96 -8.03
CA ALA A 86 7.63 11.98 -6.74
C ALA A 86 7.00 13.34 -6.40
N ASN A 87 7.40 14.40 -7.09
CA ASN A 87 7.02 15.79 -6.81
C ASN A 87 7.25 16.19 -5.33
N VAL A 88 8.44 15.87 -4.86
CA VAL A 88 8.93 16.10 -3.51
C VAL A 88 10.17 16.98 -3.56
N PHE A 89 10.33 17.89 -2.60
CA PHE A 89 11.48 18.79 -2.51
C PHE A 89 11.66 19.68 -3.75
N THR A 90 10.55 20.18 -4.26
CA THR A 90 10.46 20.98 -5.51
C THR A 90 9.96 22.41 -5.28
N GLY A 91 9.88 22.83 -4.01
CA GLY A 91 9.45 24.18 -3.61
C GLY A 91 8.02 24.51 -4.08
N SER A 92 7.77 25.78 -4.34
CA SER A 92 6.47 26.30 -4.78
C SER A 92 6.02 25.77 -6.15
N GLU A 93 6.97 25.40 -7.01
CA GLU A 93 6.66 24.82 -8.33
C GLU A 93 5.94 23.48 -8.21
N GLY A 94 6.33 22.65 -7.22
CA GLY A 94 5.67 21.39 -6.98
C GLY A 94 4.22 21.53 -6.54
N GLN A 95 3.93 22.54 -5.72
CA GLN A 95 2.56 22.89 -5.32
C GLN A 95 1.75 23.43 -6.51
N THR A 96 2.36 24.25 -7.37
CA THR A 96 1.75 24.75 -8.60
C THR A 96 1.40 23.58 -9.52
N ALA A 97 2.33 22.63 -9.71
CA ALA A 97 2.10 21.42 -10.52
C ALA A 97 0.87 20.64 -10.05
N VAL A 98 0.74 20.38 -8.76
CA VAL A 98 -0.43 19.67 -8.19
C VAL A 98 -1.71 20.44 -8.46
N LYS A 99 -1.73 21.77 -8.21
CA LYS A 99 -2.91 22.62 -8.41
C LYS A 99 -3.36 22.65 -9.88
N GLU A 100 -2.43 22.82 -10.81
CA GLU A 100 -2.74 22.89 -12.24
C GLU A 100 -3.20 21.54 -12.81
N ILE A 101 -2.58 20.42 -12.40
CA ILE A 101 -3.07 19.07 -12.76
C ILE A 101 -4.47 18.84 -12.19
N ALA A 102 -4.71 19.18 -10.91
CA ALA A 102 -6.02 19.01 -10.29
C ALA A 102 -7.12 19.86 -10.98
N LYS A 103 -6.80 21.08 -11.40
CA LYS A 103 -7.72 21.92 -12.21
C LYS A 103 -8.03 21.28 -13.55
N ALA A 104 -7.03 20.75 -14.25
CA ALA A 104 -7.22 20.09 -15.53
C ALA A 104 -8.08 18.82 -15.41
N VAL A 105 -7.85 18.00 -14.38
CA VAL A 105 -8.70 16.81 -14.08
C VAL A 105 -10.12 17.24 -13.74
N SER A 106 -10.28 18.27 -12.89
CA SER A 106 -11.57 18.84 -12.50
C SER A 106 -12.38 19.29 -13.71
N ALA A 107 -11.76 20.03 -14.63
CA ALA A 107 -12.38 20.48 -15.87
C ALA A 107 -12.79 19.32 -16.79
N ALA A 108 -11.89 18.36 -17.01
CA ALA A 108 -12.12 17.20 -17.90
C ALA A 108 -13.24 16.28 -17.38
N LEU A 109 -13.33 16.08 -16.06
CA LEU A 109 -14.33 15.20 -15.43
C LEU A 109 -15.59 15.96 -14.96
N LYS A 110 -15.63 17.29 -15.10
CA LYS A 110 -16.72 18.16 -14.63
C LYS A 110 -17.03 17.94 -13.15
N CYS A 111 -16.00 17.90 -12.29
CA CYS A 111 -16.12 17.70 -10.86
C CYS A 111 -15.41 18.81 -10.08
N PRO A 112 -15.76 19.06 -8.81
CA PRO A 112 -15.06 20.05 -7.99
C PRO A 112 -13.58 19.69 -7.81
N THR A 113 -12.69 20.67 -7.94
CA THR A 113 -11.23 20.47 -7.69
C THR A 113 -10.95 19.95 -6.28
N SER A 114 -11.82 20.28 -5.31
CA SER A 114 -11.73 19.76 -3.94
C SER A 114 -12.02 18.26 -3.80
N SER A 115 -12.58 17.61 -4.81
CA SER A 115 -12.84 16.17 -4.85
C SER A 115 -11.82 15.40 -5.72
N VAL A 116 -10.76 16.06 -6.18
CA VAL A 116 -9.65 15.45 -6.93
C VAL A 116 -8.52 15.09 -5.97
N PHE A 117 -8.25 13.80 -5.85
CA PHE A 117 -7.11 13.25 -5.11
C PHE A 117 -5.92 13.04 -6.02
N MET A 118 -4.71 13.17 -5.48
CA MET A 118 -3.45 13.16 -6.25
C MET A 118 -2.44 12.25 -5.58
N ALA A 119 -1.65 11.53 -6.36
CA ALA A 119 -0.46 10.85 -5.87
C ALA A 119 0.66 10.89 -6.91
N SER A 120 1.89 10.94 -6.43
CA SER A 120 3.09 10.91 -7.27
C SER A 120 4.13 9.99 -6.65
N THR A 121 4.91 9.32 -7.48
CA THR A 121 5.98 8.42 -7.03
C THR A 121 7.12 8.42 -8.04
N GLY A 122 8.36 8.23 -7.57
CA GLY A 122 9.57 8.18 -8.39
C GLY A 122 10.67 9.07 -7.85
N VAL A 123 11.39 9.76 -8.72
CA VAL A 123 12.56 10.56 -8.35
C VAL A 123 12.17 11.76 -7.49
N ILE A 124 12.96 11.99 -6.44
CA ILE A 124 12.84 13.13 -5.51
C ILE A 124 13.75 14.27 -6.02
N GLY A 125 13.33 15.53 -5.84
CA GLY A 125 14.12 16.72 -6.16
C GLY A 125 14.06 17.17 -7.64
N GLU A 126 13.45 16.37 -8.51
CA GLU A 126 13.26 16.76 -9.93
C GLU A 126 11.93 17.53 -10.10
N LYS A 127 11.96 18.64 -10.83
CA LYS A 127 10.75 19.42 -11.17
C LYS A 127 9.83 18.61 -12.08
N LEU A 128 8.54 18.54 -11.72
CA LEU A 128 7.54 17.84 -12.52
C LEU A 128 7.09 18.69 -13.72
N ASN A 129 7.31 18.21 -14.94
CA ASN A 129 6.78 18.86 -16.13
C ASN A 129 5.26 18.62 -16.25
N TYR A 130 4.50 19.31 -15.40
CA TYR A 130 3.05 19.18 -15.32
C TYR A 130 2.34 19.64 -16.59
N LYS A 131 2.90 20.57 -17.38
CA LYS A 131 2.32 21.02 -18.65
C LYS A 131 2.17 19.85 -19.63
N LYS A 132 3.18 18.98 -19.70
CA LYS A 132 3.12 17.76 -20.54
C LYS A 132 2.06 16.77 -20.04
N ILE A 133 1.85 16.68 -18.72
CA ILE A 133 0.80 15.85 -18.12
C ILE A 133 -0.59 16.38 -18.52
N ILE A 134 -0.83 17.68 -18.35
CA ILE A 134 -2.11 18.33 -18.63
C ILE A 134 -2.60 18.05 -20.06
N THR A 135 -1.69 18.04 -21.05
CA THR A 135 -2.07 17.75 -22.45
C THR A 135 -2.65 16.34 -22.65
N LYS A 136 -2.40 15.41 -21.73
CA LYS A 136 -2.91 14.02 -21.83
C LYS A 136 -4.28 13.85 -21.18
N ILE A 137 -4.66 14.69 -20.24
CA ILE A 137 -5.87 14.54 -19.43
C ILE A 137 -7.17 14.50 -20.25
N PRO A 138 -7.39 15.37 -21.26
CA PRO A 138 -8.60 15.29 -22.08
C PRO A 138 -8.81 13.91 -22.71
N LYS A 139 -7.79 13.39 -23.39
CA LYS A 139 -7.85 12.07 -24.02
C LYS A 139 -8.01 10.94 -23.00
N MET A 140 -7.44 11.08 -21.80
CA MET A 140 -7.64 10.12 -20.72
C MET A 140 -9.09 10.10 -20.23
N SER A 141 -9.75 11.26 -20.15
CA SER A 141 -11.14 11.36 -19.71
C SER A 141 -12.13 10.73 -20.72
N GLU A 142 -11.79 10.71 -21.99
CA GLU A 142 -12.59 10.07 -23.07
C GLU A 142 -12.43 8.54 -23.07
N ASN A 143 -11.30 8.03 -22.60
CA ASN A 143 -10.92 6.61 -22.64
C ASN A 143 -11.13 5.86 -21.30
N LEU A 144 -11.96 6.37 -20.43
CA LEU A 144 -12.28 5.73 -19.14
C LEU A 144 -13.03 4.41 -19.35
N LYS A 145 -12.55 3.33 -18.71
CA LYS A 145 -13.16 1.99 -18.78
C LYS A 145 -13.19 1.35 -17.40
N GLU A 146 -14.18 0.54 -17.12
CA GLU A 146 -14.26 -0.28 -15.91
C GLU A 146 -13.31 -1.48 -15.99
N GLY A 147 -12.87 -1.98 -14.84
CA GLY A 147 -12.13 -3.25 -14.74
C GLY A 147 -10.73 -3.29 -15.36
N ASN A 148 -10.13 -2.15 -15.70
CA ASN A 148 -8.81 -2.09 -16.35
C ASN A 148 -7.64 -2.12 -15.35
N TRP A 149 -7.73 -3.00 -14.33
CA TRP A 149 -6.88 -2.98 -13.15
C TRP A 149 -5.40 -3.28 -13.43
N ASN A 150 -5.10 -4.21 -14.35
CA ASN A 150 -3.70 -4.52 -14.69
C ASN A 150 -2.98 -3.28 -15.25
N LYS A 151 -3.61 -2.57 -16.21
CA LYS A 151 -3.03 -1.34 -16.76
C LYS A 151 -2.93 -0.24 -15.71
N ALA A 152 -3.94 -0.12 -14.84
CA ALA A 152 -3.91 0.83 -13.72
C ALA A 152 -2.76 0.53 -12.74
N ALA A 153 -2.59 -0.74 -12.35
CA ALA A 153 -1.49 -1.17 -11.50
C ALA A 153 -0.12 -0.95 -12.17
N THR A 154 0.01 -1.22 -13.47
CA THR A 154 1.24 -0.97 -14.22
C THR A 154 1.59 0.52 -14.28
N ALA A 155 0.61 1.40 -14.43
CA ALA A 155 0.85 2.83 -14.57
C ALA A 155 1.41 3.50 -13.31
N ILE A 156 1.22 2.90 -12.15
CA ILE A 156 1.72 3.42 -10.87
C ILE A 156 3.06 2.84 -10.42
N THR A 157 3.64 1.87 -11.14
CA THR A 157 4.93 1.23 -10.80
C THR A 157 6.13 2.15 -11.02
N THR A 158 7.23 1.88 -10.31
CA THR A 158 8.53 2.54 -10.50
C THR A 158 9.64 1.50 -10.71
N THR A 159 10.23 0.98 -9.64
CA THR A 159 11.21 -0.10 -9.61
C THR A 159 10.55 -1.48 -9.45
N ASP A 160 9.24 -1.52 -9.39
CA ASP A 160 8.45 -2.74 -9.32
C ASP A 160 8.71 -3.65 -10.52
N THR A 161 8.90 -4.95 -10.27
CA THR A 161 9.14 -5.94 -11.33
C THR A 161 7.85 -6.58 -11.84
N PHE A 162 6.73 -6.37 -11.14
CA PHE A 162 5.38 -6.79 -11.55
C PHE A 162 4.29 -5.88 -10.98
N PRO A 163 3.15 -5.72 -11.68
CA PRO A 163 1.99 -5.00 -11.18
C PRO A 163 1.29 -5.78 -10.06
N LYS A 164 0.79 -5.08 -9.04
CA LYS A 164 0.19 -5.67 -7.84
C LYS A 164 -1.29 -5.36 -7.77
N GLY A 165 -2.09 -6.40 -7.55
CA GLY A 165 -3.54 -6.29 -7.44
C GLY A 165 -4.13 -7.40 -6.58
N ALA A 166 -5.26 -7.10 -5.93
CA ALA A 166 -6.03 -8.05 -5.14
C ALA A 166 -7.52 -7.66 -5.15
N SER A 167 -8.40 -8.64 -5.06
CA SER A 167 -9.84 -8.38 -4.95
C SER A 167 -10.54 -9.45 -4.13
N GLU A 168 -11.62 -9.03 -3.44
CA GLU A 168 -12.50 -9.88 -2.65
C GLU A 168 -13.95 -9.49 -2.88
N VAL A 169 -14.84 -10.44 -2.59
CA VAL A 169 -16.28 -10.20 -2.51
C VAL A 169 -16.70 -10.42 -1.08
N ALA A 170 -17.37 -9.42 -0.50
CA ALA A 170 -17.89 -9.46 0.86
C ALA A 170 -19.41 -9.22 0.87
N LEU A 171 -20.04 -9.45 2.01
CA LEU A 171 -21.46 -9.16 2.24
C LEU A 171 -21.60 -7.95 3.18
N ILE A 172 -22.56 -7.07 2.87
CA ILE A 172 -23.11 -6.09 3.83
C ILE A 172 -24.62 -6.29 3.83
N GLY A 173 -25.14 -6.89 4.90
CA GLY A 173 -26.48 -7.44 4.92
C GLY A 173 -26.63 -8.52 3.86
N ASN A 174 -27.60 -8.38 2.96
CA ASN A 174 -27.85 -9.32 1.85
C ASN A 174 -27.18 -8.88 0.52
N LYS A 175 -26.39 -7.81 0.51
CA LYS A 175 -25.75 -7.27 -0.69
C LYS A 175 -24.31 -7.76 -0.84
N LYS A 176 -24.00 -8.29 -2.02
CA LYS A 176 -22.61 -8.58 -2.42
C LYS A 176 -21.90 -7.27 -2.72
N ILE A 177 -20.73 -7.10 -2.14
CA ILE A 177 -19.87 -5.92 -2.23
C ILE A 177 -18.56 -6.33 -2.86
N GLN A 178 -18.14 -5.63 -3.89
CA GLN A 178 -16.83 -5.79 -4.49
C GLN A 178 -15.80 -4.92 -3.76
N ILE A 179 -14.66 -5.51 -3.40
CA ILE A 179 -13.48 -4.80 -2.87
C ILE A 179 -12.33 -5.11 -3.81
N THR A 180 -11.71 -4.09 -4.38
CA THR A 180 -10.61 -4.25 -5.34
C THR A 180 -9.52 -3.24 -5.03
N GLY A 181 -8.28 -3.69 -4.96
CA GLY A 181 -7.13 -2.85 -4.66
C GLY A 181 -5.98 -3.06 -5.64
N ILE A 182 -5.26 -1.98 -5.93
CA ILE A 182 -3.97 -2.00 -6.62
C ILE A 182 -2.92 -1.35 -5.73
N ALA A 183 -1.67 -1.78 -5.86
CA ALA A 183 -0.56 -1.20 -5.12
C ALA A 183 0.73 -1.17 -5.95
N LYS A 184 1.68 -0.34 -5.49
CA LYS A 184 3.07 -0.34 -5.94
C LYS A 184 4.00 -0.22 -4.75
N GLY A 185 5.19 -0.75 -4.90
CA GLY A 185 6.29 -0.68 -3.95
C GLY A 185 7.26 -1.83 -4.18
N SER A 186 8.56 -1.53 -4.07
CA SER A 186 9.67 -2.47 -4.20
C SER A 186 10.81 -2.07 -3.26
N GLY A 187 11.34 -0.86 -3.33
CA GLY A 187 12.29 -0.27 -2.37
C GLY A 187 11.69 0.88 -1.59
N MET A 188 12.40 1.32 -0.55
CA MET A 188 12.01 2.35 0.41
C MET A 188 10.72 1.93 1.14
N ILE A 189 10.69 0.68 1.68
CA ILE A 189 9.53 0.06 2.35
C ILE A 189 9.85 -0.17 3.83
N ALA A 190 9.25 0.65 4.71
CA ALA A 190 9.31 0.48 6.16
C ALA A 190 7.99 0.81 6.85
N PRO A 191 7.72 0.30 8.07
CA PRO A 191 6.49 0.57 8.82
C PRO A 191 6.28 2.05 9.14
N ASP A 192 5.07 2.40 9.49
CA ASP A 192 4.53 3.74 9.73
C ASP A 192 4.21 4.53 8.44
N MET A 193 3.67 3.82 7.45
CA MET A 193 3.36 4.30 6.11
C MET A 193 4.65 4.57 5.30
N ALA A 194 5.22 3.48 4.81
CA ALA A 194 6.41 3.45 3.99
C ALA A 194 6.09 3.45 2.48
N THR A 195 7.06 3.71 1.62
CA THR A 195 6.96 4.02 0.18
C THR A 195 6.08 3.07 -0.62
N MET A 196 4.81 3.22 -0.42
CA MET A 196 3.83 2.53 -1.22
C MET A 196 2.72 3.47 -1.66
N LEU A 197 2.21 3.22 -2.81
CA LEU A 197 0.90 3.71 -3.19
C LEU A 197 -0.06 2.52 -3.17
N SER A 198 -1.19 2.66 -2.51
CA SER A 198 -2.29 1.70 -2.61
C SER A 198 -3.61 2.42 -2.75
N PHE A 199 -4.37 1.99 -3.73
CA PHE A 199 -5.69 2.52 -4.02
C PHE A 199 -6.68 1.38 -3.99
N ILE A 200 -7.63 1.45 -3.05
CA ILE A 200 -8.64 0.42 -2.81
C ILE A 200 -10.00 1.02 -3.13
N PHE A 201 -10.80 0.28 -3.85
CA PHE A 201 -12.12 0.70 -4.33
C PHE A 201 -13.16 -0.32 -3.91
N THR A 202 -14.33 0.17 -3.50
CA THR A 202 -15.50 -0.67 -3.20
C THR A 202 -16.78 0.02 -3.63
N ASP A 203 -17.79 -0.76 -3.96
CA ASP A 203 -19.13 -0.27 -4.25
C ASP A 203 -20.04 -0.22 -3.00
N ALA A 204 -19.50 -0.52 -1.83
CA ALA A 204 -20.18 -0.41 -0.53
C ALA A 204 -20.70 1.01 -0.25
N ASN A 205 -21.81 1.10 0.47
CA ASN A 205 -22.35 2.37 0.97
C ASN A 205 -21.88 2.62 2.42
N ILE A 206 -20.65 3.10 2.58
CA ILE A 206 -20.02 3.34 3.88
C ILE A 206 -19.68 4.83 4.05
N PRO A 207 -20.13 5.49 5.12
CA PRO A 207 -19.74 6.87 5.45
C PRO A 207 -18.22 7.02 5.65
N SER A 208 -17.66 8.17 5.30
CA SER A 208 -16.21 8.39 5.30
C SER A 208 -15.55 8.25 6.67
N ASN A 209 -16.21 8.66 7.75
CA ASN A 209 -15.71 8.50 9.12
C ASN A 209 -15.60 7.03 9.54
N ILE A 210 -16.58 6.20 9.18
CA ILE A 210 -16.55 4.75 9.41
C ILE A 210 -15.46 4.11 8.54
N LEU A 211 -15.42 4.48 7.26
CA LEU A 211 -14.42 4.01 6.32
C LEU A 211 -13.00 4.32 6.80
N GLN A 212 -12.78 5.52 7.38
CA GLN A 212 -11.50 5.92 7.96
C GLN A 212 -11.10 5.05 9.15
N THR A 213 -12.05 4.72 10.03
CA THR A 213 -11.78 3.84 11.18
C THR A 213 -11.37 2.43 10.72
N LEU A 214 -12.12 1.86 9.78
CA LEU A 214 -11.83 0.54 9.20
C LEU A 214 -10.45 0.52 8.52
N LEU A 215 -10.14 1.53 7.71
CA LEU A 215 -8.83 1.64 7.05
C LEU A 215 -7.71 1.74 8.09
N SER A 216 -7.84 2.59 9.09
CA SER A 216 -6.83 2.82 10.11
C SER A 216 -6.55 1.57 10.96
N ARG A 217 -7.58 0.76 11.26
CA ARG A 217 -7.43 -0.53 11.96
C ARG A 217 -6.63 -1.52 11.10
N ASN A 218 -7.02 -1.66 9.83
CA ASN A 218 -6.47 -2.67 8.94
C ASN A 218 -5.03 -2.36 8.48
N VAL A 219 -4.68 -1.09 8.28
CA VAL A 219 -3.30 -0.67 7.94
C VAL A 219 -2.28 -1.18 8.97
N GLN A 220 -2.64 -1.22 10.26
CA GLN A 220 -1.73 -1.63 11.32
C GLN A 220 -1.23 -3.08 11.18
N ASN A 221 -2.07 -3.98 10.69
CA ASN A 221 -1.77 -5.41 10.58
C ASN A 221 -1.44 -5.84 9.14
N THR A 222 -1.36 -4.89 8.21
CA THR A 222 -1.09 -5.14 6.80
C THR A 222 0.11 -4.30 6.33
N PHE A 223 -0.11 -3.11 5.81
CA PHE A 223 0.96 -2.26 5.26
C PHE A 223 1.96 -1.76 6.32
N ASN A 224 1.54 -1.55 7.57
CA ASN A 224 2.45 -1.21 8.67
C ASN A 224 3.11 -2.43 9.33
N ALA A 225 2.89 -3.63 8.82
CA ALA A 225 3.50 -4.87 9.31
C ALA A 225 4.48 -5.49 8.30
N ILE A 226 4.89 -4.74 7.28
CA ILE A 226 5.88 -5.16 6.28
C ILE A 226 7.07 -4.23 6.27
N THR A 227 8.23 -4.75 5.85
CA THR A 227 9.44 -3.96 5.60
C THR A 227 10.31 -4.62 4.54
N VAL A 228 11.05 -3.82 3.79
CA VAL A 228 12.09 -4.28 2.85
C VAL A 228 13.46 -3.80 3.30
N ASP A 229 13.63 -2.50 3.52
CA ASP A 229 14.91 -1.82 3.72
C ASP A 229 14.94 -0.88 4.94
N SER A 230 13.87 -0.84 5.74
CA SER A 230 13.68 0.04 6.89
C SER A 230 13.59 1.54 6.59
N ASP A 231 13.50 1.95 5.32
CA ASP A 231 13.42 3.36 4.94
C ASP A 231 11.99 3.81 4.68
N ALA A 232 11.57 4.89 5.36
CA ALA A 232 10.25 5.50 5.17
C ALA A 232 10.26 6.50 4.02
N SER A 233 9.15 6.60 3.28
CA SER A 233 9.03 7.47 2.12
C SER A 233 8.36 8.79 2.39
N THR A 234 8.57 9.67 1.42
CA THR A 234 7.97 11.00 1.32
C THR A 234 6.61 11.01 0.61
N SER A 235 6.19 9.87 0.02
CA SER A 235 5.04 9.83 -0.92
C SER A 235 3.92 8.87 -0.52
N ASP A 236 4.06 8.13 0.59
CA ASP A 236 3.13 7.06 0.97
C ASP A 236 1.70 7.52 1.04
N THR A 237 0.87 6.80 0.33
CA THR A 237 -0.55 7.12 0.20
C THR A 237 -1.37 5.84 0.07
N VAL A 238 -2.21 5.56 1.07
CA VAL A 238 -3.28 4.57 0.98
C VAL A 238 -4.60 5.32 0.94
N LEU A 239 -5.37 5.15 -0.12
CA LEU A 239 -6.71 5.72 -0.25
C LEU A 239 -7.72 4.59 -0.46
N LEU A 240 -8.81 4.65 0.29
CA LEU A 240 -9.95 3.73 0.18
C LEU A 240 -11.19 4.54 -0.23
N PHE A 241 -11.79 4.15 -1.35
CA PHE A 241 -12.92 4.82 -1.97
C PHE A 241 -14.16 3.90 -1.94
N ALA A 242 -15.28 4.40 -1.40
CA ALA A 242 -16.55 3.68 -1.35
C ALA A 242 -17.62 4.44 -2.15
N THR A 243 -18.03 3.88 -3.30
CA THR A 243 -18.91 4.57 -4.26
C THR A 243 -20.39 4.55 -3.88
N GLY A 244 -20.81 3.66 -2.96
CA GLY A 244 -22.20 3.47 -2.58
C GLY A 244 -23.08 2.91 -3.71
N ALA A 245 -22.45 2.40 -4.78
CA ALA A 245 -23.20 1.98 -5.97
C ALA A 245 -23.99 0.67 -5.77
N ALA A 246 -23.53 -0.21 -4.87
CA ALA A 246 -24.23 -1.44 -4.53
C ALA A 246 -25.52 -1.21 -3.72
N LYS A 247 -25.75 0.03 -3.23
CA LYS A 247 -26.92 0.39 -2.42
C LYS A 247 -27.10 -0.56 -1.23
N SER A 248 -26.00 -0.95 -0.59
CA SER A 248 -26.05 -1.70 0.67
C SER A 248 -26.58 -0.84 1.81
N ILE A 249 -26.97 -1.49 2.89
CA ILE A 249 -27.31 -0.80 4.14
C ILE A 249 -26.10 0.04 4.56
N ALA A 250 -26.33 1.29 4.93
CA ALA A 250 -25.29 2.13 5.49
C ALA A 250 -25.07 1.75 6.96
N PRO A 251 -23.84 1.42 7.37
CA PRO A 251 -23.55 1.10 8.77
C PRO A 251 -23.66 2.36 9.64
N THR A 252 -23.98 2.17 10.91
CA THR A 252 -24.14 3.26 11.88
C THR A 252 -22.86 3.54 12.66
N SER A 253 -21.96 2.56 12.76
CA SER A 253 -20.65 2.68 13.42
C SER A 253 -19.63 1.76 12.75
N ALA A 254 -18.35 1.91 13.10
CA ALA A 254 -17.30 1.01 12.62
C ALA A 254 -17.33 -0.38 13.29
N ASP A 255 -18.07 -0.50 14.39
CA ASP A 255 -18.27 -1.77 15.12
C ASP A 255 -19.63 -2.41 14.81
N ASP A 256 -20.35 -1.87 13.82
CA ASP A 256 -21.61 -2.43 13.35
C ASP A 256 -21.42 -3.88 12.86
N PRO A 257 -22.10 -4.88 13.42
CA PRO A 257 -21.96 -6.29 13.03
C PRO A 257 -22.13 -6.54 11.52
N VAL A 258 -22.89 -5.69 10.83
CA VAL A 258 -23.10 -5.79 9.38
C VAL A 258 -21.81 -5.63 8.58
N LEU A 259 -20.77 -5.03 9.15
CA LEU A 259 -19.47 -4.78 8.52
C LEU A 259 -18.47 -5.92 8.70
N LYS A 260 -18.77 -6.96 9.52
CA LYS A 260 -17.82 -8.01 9.87
C LYS A 260 -17.18 -8.68 8.64
N ASP A 261 -18.00 -9.07 7.68
CA ASP A 261 -17.53 -9.73 6.46
C ASP A 261 -16.78 -8.76 5.53
N PHE A 262 -17.27 -7.51 5.42
CA PHE A 262 -16.58 -6.45 4.69
C PHE A 262 -15.19 -6.15 5.29
N GLU A 263 -15.05 -6.07 6.61
CA GLU A 263 -13.77 -5.80 7.26
C GLU A 263 -12.77 -6.95 7.03
N LEU A 264 -13.23 -8.21 7.07
CA LEU A 264 -12.42 -9.37 6.73
C LEU A 264 -11.96 -9.34 5.25
N GLY A 265 -12.85 -9.01 4.32
CA GLY A 265 -12.53 -8.86 2.91
C GLY A 265 -11.54 -7.70 2.66
N LEU A 266 -11.73 -6.57 3.32
CA LEU A 266 -10.79 -5.44 3.25
C LEU A 266 -9.41 -5.84 3.79
N GLN A 267 -9.35 -6.52 4.92
CA GLN A 267 -8.12 -7.03 5.50
C GLN A 267 -7.41 -8.00 4.56
N SER A 268 -8.15 -8.93 3.93
CA SER A 268 -7.61 -9.89 2.96
C SER A 268 -6.96 -9.18 1.77
N VAL A 269 -7.67 -8.22 1.14
CA VAL A 269 -7.13 -7.41 0.03
C VAL A 269 -5.86 -6.67 0.45
N MET A 270 -5.88 -5.97 1.58
CA MET A 270 -4.74 -5.19 2.07
C MET A 270 -3.54 -6.07 2.42
N LEU A 271 -3.77 -7.22 3.06
CA LEU A 271 -2.70 -8.17 3.40
C LEU A 271 -2.08 -8.81 2.15
N ASN A 272 -2.90 -9.15 1.17
CA ASN A 272 -2.43 -9.68 -0.11
C ASN A 272 -1.54 -8.66 -0.84
N LEU A 273 -1.99 -7.41 -0.95
CA LEU A 273 -1.20 -6.33 -1.54
C LEU A 273 0.11 -6.09 -0.77
N ALA A 274 0.07 -6.09 0.57
CA ALA A 274 1.26 -5.94 1.41
C ALA A 274 2.28 -7.07 1.16
N LYS A 275 1.82 -8.33 1.06
CA LYS A 275 2.68 -9.47 0.71
C LYS A 275 3.28 -9.34 -0.70
N GLN A 276 2.50 -8.90 -1.70
CA GLN A 276 3.01 -8.68 -3.05
C GLN A 276 4.11 -7.60 -3.08
N ILE A 277 4.01 -6.54 -2.24
CA ILE A 277 5.03 -5.51 -2.13
C ILE A 277 6.35 -6.10 -1.62
N VAL A 278 6.35 -6.84 -0.52
CA VAL A 278 7.59 -7.43 0.02
C VAL A 278 8.15 -8.55 -0.84
N CYS A 279 7.30 -9.29 -1.56
CA CYS A 279 7.72 -10.27 -2.55
C CYS A 279 8.40 -9.64 -3.77
N ASP A 280 8.22 -8.32 -3.98
CA ASP A 280 8.88 -7.54 -5.03
C ASP A 280 9.99 -6.64 -4.48
N GLY A 281 10.39 -6.83 -3.24
CA GLY A 281 11.48 -6.08 -2.63
C GLY A 281 12.73 -6.10 -3.50
N GLU A 282 13.44 -4.97 -3.61
CA GLU A 282 14.65 -4.84 -4.42
C GLU A 282 15.68 -5.91 -4.01
N GLY A 283 16.03 -6.81 -4.96
CA GLY A 283 16.94 -7.93 -4.71
C GLY A 283 16.35 -9.10 -3.89
N ALA A 284 15.06 -9.11 -3.58
CA ALA A 284 14.43 -10.16 -2.77
C ALA A 284 14.54 -11.54 -3.43
N GLN A 285 15.02 -12.52 -2.65
CA GLN A 285 15.13 -13.94 -3.03
C GLN A 285 14.22 -14.81 -2.16
N LYS A 286 13.91 -14.37 -0.93
CA LYS A 286 13.14 -15.09 0.06
C LYS A 286 12.14 -14.15 0.74
N LEU A 287 10.94 -14.67 1.05
CA LEU A 287 9.97 -14.01 1.90
C LEU A 287 10.17 -14.48 3.35
N ILE A 288 10.43 -13.53 4.24
CA ILE A 288 10.60 -13.81 5.68
C ILE A 288 9.30 -13.43 6.38
N GLN A 289 8.69 -14.39 7.07
CA GLN A 289 7.54 -14.15 7.94
C GLN A 289 7.98 -14.28 9.39
N VAL A 290 7.86 -13.19 10.16
CA VAL A 290 8.18 -13.15 11.59
C VAL A 290 6.88 -13.19 12.39
N ASN A 291 6.69 -14.24 13.18
CA ASN A 291 5.57 -14.40 14.10
C ASN A 291 6.06 -14.19 15.53
N VAL A 292 5.53 -13.21 16.23
CA VAL A 292 5.86 -12.93 17.64
C VAL A 292 4.63 -13.20 18.49
N THR A 293 4.77 -14.14 19.43
CA THR A 293 3.73 -14.50 20.40
C THR A 293 4.20 -14.26 21.83
N GLY A 294 3.28 -14.14 22.77
CA GLY A 294 3.61 -13.98 24.20
C GLY A 294 4.19 -12.61 24.59
N ALA A 295 4.24 -11.63 23.69
CA ALA A 295 4.64 -10.27 24.02
C ALA A 295 3.57 -9.55 24.85
N ASN A 296 3.99 -8.54 25.63
CA ASN A 296 3.12 -7.79 26.55
C ASN A 296 1.91 -7.11 25.87
N SER A 297 1.99 -6.84 24.58
CA SER A 297 0.93 -6.24 23.75
C SER A 297 1.16 -6.48 22.28
N LYS A 298 0.12 -6.31 21.46
CA LYS A 298 0.24 -6.32 19.98
C LYS A 298 1.26 -5.28 19.47
N LYS A 299 1.36 -4.12 20.12
CA LYS A 299 2.33 -3.06 19.81
C LYS A 299 3.76 -3.53 20.09
N SER A 300 3.99 -4.16 21.23
CA SER A 300 5.28 -4.75 21.62
C SER A 300 5.67 -5.88 20.65
N ALA A 301 4.76 -6.80 20.35
CA ALA A 301 4.99 -7.87 19.38
C ALA A 301 5.43 -7.33 18.02
N ARG A 302 4.77 -6.27 17.53
CA ARG A 302 5.14 -5.62 16.25
C ARG A 302 6.53 -5.02 16.29
N LYS A 303 6.90 -4.29 17.37
CA LYS A 303 8.24 -3.70 17.51
C LYS A 303 9.33 -4.77 17.50
N ILE A 304 9.12 -5.86 18.24
CA ILE A 304 10.03 -7.00 18.24
C ILE A 304 10.13 -7.59 16.82
N GLY A 305 8.99 -7.89 16.18
CA GLY A 305 8.96 -8.44 14.83
C GLY A 305 9.70 -7.58 13.81
N LEU A 306 9.52 -6.25 13.88
CA LEU A 306 10.21 -5.30 13.01
C LEU A 306 11.71 -5.19 13.33
N ALA A 307 12.11 -5.27 14.59
CA ALA A 307 13.52 -5.30 14.97
C ALA A 307 14.24 -6.52 14.37
N ILE A 308 13.56 -7.68 14.34
CA ILE A 308 14.04 -8.89 13.68
C ILE A 308 14.08 -8.71 12.16
N ALA A 309 12.96 -8.28 11.54
CA ALA A 309 12.82 -8.13 10.10
C ALA A 309 13.76 -7.07 9.50
N ASN A 310 14.08 -6.01 10.25
CA ASN A 310 15.01 -4.95 9.85
C ASN A 310 16.47 -5.22 10.19
N SER A 311 16.79 -6.35 10.83
CA SER A 311 18.17 -6.68 11.17
C SER A 311 18.95 -7.14 9.92
N PRO A 312 19.98 -6.41 9.47
CA PRO A 312 20.83 -6.86 8.37
C PRO A 312 21.48 -8.23 8.65
N LEU A 313 21.86 -8.50 9.90
CA LEU A 313 22.45 -9.77 10.31
C LEU A 313 21.45 -10.94 10.20
N VAL A 314 20.18 -10.73 10.58
CA VAL A 314 19.13 -11.74 10.38
C VAL A 314 18.87 -11.96 8.88
N LYS A 315 18.77 -10.88 8.11
CA LYS A 315 18.54 -10.98 6.65
C LYS A 315 19.67 -11.72 5.93
N THR A 316 20.94 -11.45 6.27
CA THR A 316 22.08 -12.14 5.65
C THR A 316 22.14 -13.62 6.02
N ALA A 317 21.82 -13.99 7.26
CA ALA A 317 21.72 -15.38 7.67
C ALA A 317 20.66 -16.12 6.85
N ILE A 318 19.44 -15.58 6.79
CA ILE A 318 18.34 -16.21 6.04
C ILE A 318 18.64 -16.24 4.54
N ALA A 319 19.29 -15.22 3.97
CA ALA A 319 19.71 -15.21 2.58
C ALA A 319 20.69 -16.37 2.30
N GLY A 320 21.63 -16.61 3.20
CA GLY A 320 22.61 -17.70 3.14
C GLY A 320 22.03 -19.09 3.45
N GLY A 321 20.76 -19.18 3.91
CA GLY A 321 20.17 -20.45 4.34
C GLY A 321 20.53 -20.85 5.78
N ASP A 322 21.14 -19.95 6.54
CA ASP A 322 21.57 -20.15 7.93
C ASP A 322 20.43 -19.81 8.90
N ALA A 323 20.03 -20.80 9.72
CA ALA A 323 19.02 -20.64 10.77
C ALA A 323 19.60 -20.02 12.05
N ASN A 324 20.29 -18.91 11.91
CA ASN A 324 21.04 -18.22 12.96
C ASN A 324 20.13 -17.64 14.05
N TRP A 325 19.73 -18.48 14.99
CA TRP A 325 18.86 -18.09 16.11
C TRP A 325 19.52 -17.06 17.04
N GLY A 326 20.85 -17.07 17.17
CA GLY A 326 21.59 -16.08 17.95
C GLY A 326 21.38 -14.65 17.43
N ARG A 327 21.34 -14.47 16.09
CA ARG A 327 21.01 -13.17 15.48
C ARG A 327 19.57 -12.76 15.72
N VAL A 328 18.64 -13.72 15.80
CA VAL A 328 17.23 -13.44 16.18
C VAL A 328 17.17 -12.98 17.64
N VAL A 329 17.81 -13.66 18.58
CA VAL A 329 17.85 -13.26 20.00
C VAL A 329 18.48 -11.87 20.17
N MET A 330 19.58 -11.59 19.49
CA MET A 330 20.20 -10.26 19.46
C MET A 330 19.20 -9.19 18.97
N ALA A 331 18.44 -9.49 17.90
CA ALA A 331 17.46 -8.56 17.36
C ALA A 331 16.27 -8.31 18.31
N VAL A 332 15.84 -9.35 19.06
CA VAL A 332 14.86 -9.20 20.16
C VAL A 332 15.42 -8.26 21.24
N GLY A 333 16.65 -8.48 21.68
CA GLY A 333 17.30 -7.66 22.73
C GLY A 333 17.40 -6.18 22.36
N LYS A 334 17.70 -5.85 21.09
CA LYS A 334 17.80 -4.46 20.62
C LYS A 334 16.46 -3.80 20.30
N SER A 335 15.33 -4.50 20.42
CA SER A 335 14.00 -3.98 20.04
C SER A 335 13.50 -2.83 20.92
N GLY A 336 14.11 -2.62 22.10
CA GLY A 336 13.68 -1.67 23.12
C GLY A 336 12.43 -2.13 23.89
N GLU A 337 11.94 -3.34 23.65
CA GLU A 337 10.80 -3.93 24.36
C GLU A 337 11.30 -4.86 25.50
N LYS A 338 10.49 -4.98 26.55
CA LYS A 338 10.80 -5.90 27.63
C LYS A 338 10.72 -7.36 27.15
N ALA A 339 11.80 -8.10 27.31
CA ALA A 339 11.88 -9.53 27.07
C ALA A 339 12.53 -10.21 28.28
N ASN A 340 12.00 -11.36 28.68
CA ASN A 340 12.63 -12.20 29.70
C ASN A 340 13.47 -13.27 28.97
N PRO A 341 14.81 -13.24 29.08
CA PRO A 341 15.67 -14.20 28.40
C PRO A 341 15.29 -15.65 28.69
N ASP A 342 14.94 -16.01 29.92
CA ASP A 342 14.59 -17.38 30.32
C ASP A 342 13.25 -17.89 29.77
N LYS A 343 12.50 -17.02 29.07
CA LYS A 343 11.20 -17.33 28.45
C LYS A 343 11.21 -17.22 26.93
N ILE A 344 12.34 -16.85 26.34
CA ILE A 344 12.45 -16.74 24.88
C ILE A 344 12.55 -18.14 24.28
N SER A 345 11.73 -18.39 23.26
CA SER A 345 11.82 -19.53 22.37
C SER A 345 11.93 -19.07 20.93
N VAL A 346 12.75 -19.76 20.13
CA VAL A 346 12.96 -19.45 18.71
C VAL A 346 12.70 -20.69 17.87
N CYS A 347 11.85 -20.54 16.87
CA CYS A 347 11.52 -21.59 15.91
C CYS A 347 11.78 -21.12 14.48
N PHE A 348 12.30 -21.98 13.62
CA PHE A 348 12.33 -21.79 12.17
C PHE A 348 11.40 -22.81 11.52
N GLY A 349 10.31 -22.34 10.93
CA GLY A 349 9.23 -23.20 10.46
C GLY A 349 8.61 -24.00 11.61
N LYS A 350 8.70 -25.32 11.56
CA LYS A 350 8.19 -26.23 12.59
C LYS A 350 9.27 -26.68 13.58
N THR A 351 10.54 -26.31 13.36
CA THR A 351 11.67 -26.75 14.17
C THR A 351 11.92 -25.73 15.28
N THR A 352 11.84 -26.17 16.53
CA THR A 352 12.26 -25.40 17.70
C THR A 352 13.77 -25.53 17.85
N ILE A 353 14.47 -24.39 17.88
CA ILE A 353 15.94 -24.36 18.00
C ILE A 353 16.36 -23.94 19.40
N ALA A 354 15.63 -23.00 19.99
CA ALA A 354 15.84 -22.58 21.36
C ALA A 354 14.51 -22.53 22.12
N GLU A 355 14.53 -22.98 23.37
CA GLU A 355 13.37 -22.97 24.26
C GLU A 355 13.81 -22.55 25.67
N LYS A 356 12.97 -21.76 26.36
CA LYS A 356 13.22 -21.31 27.74
C LYS A 356 14.60 -20.68 27.92
N GLY A 357 15.07 -19.91 26.96
CA GLY A 357 16.33 -19.18 27.04
C GLY A 357 17.58 -20.01 26.72
N ALA A 358 17.45 -21.27 26.36
CA ALA A 358 18.57 -22.15 26.02
C ALA A 358 18.33 -22.87 24.66
N VAL A 359 19.41 -23.30 24.03
CA VAL A 359 19.33 -24.16 22.85
C VAL A 359 18.73 -25.53 23.25
N VAL A 360 17.90 -26.12 22.41
CA VAL A 360 17.31 -27.45 22.68
C VAL A 360 18.40 -28.53 22.67
N GLU A 361 18.31 -29.45 23.63
CA GLU A 361 19.24 -30.59 23.71
C GLU A 361 19.19 -31.40 22.41
N GLY A 362 20.37 -31.73 21.88
CA GLY A 362 20.50 -32.49 20.62
C GLY A 362 20.28 -31.65 19.34
N TYR A 363 20.17 -30.30 19.44
CA TYR A 363 20.16 -29.46 18.24
C TYR A 363 21.51 -29.55 17.53
N ASP A 364 21.46 -29.97 16.27
CA ASP A 364 22.61 -29.97 15.35
C ASP A 364 22.38 -28.87 14.30
N GLU A 365 23.39 -28.02 14.11
CA GLU A 365 23.34 -26.89 13.19
C GLU A 365 23.60 -27.30 11.73
N ALA A 366 24.08 -28.53 11.52
CA ALA A 366 24.29 -29.13 10.21
C ALA A 366 23.11 -30.02 9.81
N PRO A 367 22.67 -29.90 8.61
CA PRO A 367 22.29 -28.93 7.57
C PRO A 367 20.86 -28.45 7.61
#